data_924992e8d1a2045988e127210fe51578
#
_entry.id   924992e8d1a2045988e127210fe51578
#
_cell.length_a   1.000
_cell.length_b   1.000
_cell.length_c   1.000
_cell.angle_alpha   90.00
_cell.angle_beta   90.00
_cell.angle_gamma   90.00
#
_symmetry.space_group_name_H-M   'P 1'
#
loop_
_entity.id
_entity.type
_entity.pdbx_description
1 polymer ?
#
loop_
_entity_poly.entity_id
_entity_poly.type
_entity_poly.pdbx_seq_one_letter_code
_entity_poly.pdbx_strand_id
1 'polypeptide(L)'
;MIGTYFIFEDAYMAASQVGGAAYELIRDHVFMTIPLFVLMGDFLSRSGAAADLYNLINKGLRGVPGRLGVATVTGNTAFAAVTGTSIASAAAFTRIAWPEMKKAGYNHSFALGSISGSACLGMLIPPSVLLIV
;
A
#
# COMPACT_ATOMS: atom_id res chain seq x y z
N MET A 1 -27.22 45.91 5.19
CA MET A 1 -26.56 45.52 6.47
C MET A 1 -27.07 44.16 7.04
N ILE A 2 -28.32 43.77 6.84
CA ILE A 2 -28.86 42.45 7.36
C ILE A 2 -28.30 41.24 6.58
N GLY A 3 -28.09 41.35 5.27
CA GLY A 3 -27.59 40.24 4.43
C GLY A 3 -26.16 39.83 4.67
N THR A 4 -25.29 40.70 5.12
CA THR A 4 -23.87 40.41 5.46
C THR A 4 -23.80 39.61 6.77
N TYR A 5 -24.65 39.83 7.72
CA TYR A 5 -24.70 39.09 8.99
C TYR A 5 -25.03 37.60 8.75
N PHE A 6 -26.01 37.30 7.92
CA PHE A 6 -26.40 35.91 7.60
C PHE A 6 -25.26 35.14 6.91
N ILE A 7 -24.55 35.79 5.99
CA ILE A 7 -23.42 35.14 5.26
C ILE A 7 -22.23 34.84 6.22
N PHE A 8 -21.98 35.70 7.17
CA PHE A 8 -20.91 35.50 8.16
C PHE A 8 -21.28 34.44 9.21
N GLU A 9 -22.54 34.37 9.63
CA GLU A 9 -23.03 33.32 10.54
C GLU A 9 -22.95 31.93 9.87
N ASP A 10 -23.40 31.83 8.62
CA ASP A 10 -23.33 30.57 7.85
C ASP A 10 -21.87 30.14 7.60
N ALA A 11 -20.98 31.07 7.30
CA ALA A 11 -19.55 30.78 7.12
C ALA A 11 -18.87 30.38 8.44
N TYR A 12 -19.23 31.00 9.56
CA TYR A 12 -18.70 30.64 10.87
C TYR A 12 -19.22 29.28 11.35
N MET A 13 -20.50 29.01 11.13
CA MET A 13 -21.13 27.70 11.41
C MET A 13 -20.49 26.60 10.56
N ALA A 14 -20.29 26.83 9.27
CA ALA A 14 -19.61 25.90 8.39
C ALA A 14 -18.15 25.65 8.83
N ALA A 15 -17.40 26.68 9.18
CA ALA A 15 -16.03 26.56 9.66
C ALA A 15 -15.94 25.80 10.99
N SER A 16 -16.87 26.02 11.91
CA SER A 16 -16.92 25.32 13.19
C SER A 16 -17.31 23.84 13.03
N GLN A 17 -18.20 23.52 12.10
CA GLN A 17 -18.57 22.15 11.78
C GLN A 17 -17.41 21.40 11.13
N VAL A 18 -16.73 22.01 10.18
CA VAL A 18 -15.52 21.42 9.56
C VAL A 18 -14.41 21.23 10.58
N GLY A 19 -14.19 22.21 11.45
CA GLY A 19 -13.21 22.11 12.53
C GLY A 19 -13.54 21.02 13.55
N GLY A 20 -14.81 20.89 13.93
CA GLY A 20 -15.31 19.84 14.82
C GLY A 20 -15.19 18.47 14.20
N ALA A 21 -15.61 18.29 12.95
CA ALA A 21 -15.49 17.03 12.22
C ALA A 21 -14.02 16.63 12.01
N ALA A 22 -13.14 17.58 11.68
CA ALA A 22 -11.71 17.31 11.56
C ALA A 22 -11.09 16.88 12.90
N TYR A 23 -11.49 17.49 14.00
CA TYR A 23 -11.01 17.13 15.34
C TYR A 23 -11.51 15.74 15.78
N GLU A 24 -12.77 15.41 15.51
CA GLU A 24 -13.33 14.09 15.81
C GLU A 24 -12.66 13.00 14.96
N LEU A 25 -12.41 13.25 13.67
CA LEU A 25 -11.67 12.34 12.81
C LEU A 25 -10.24 12.07 13.31
N ILE A 26 -9.51 13.08 13.74
CA ILE A 26 -8.14 12.93 14.27
C ILE A 26 -8.14 12.20 15.62
N ARG A 27 -9.20 12.36 16.42
CA ARG A 27 -9.35 11.72 17.73
C ARG A 27 -9.75 10.25 17.64
N ASP A 28 -10.28 9.81 16.51
CA ASP A 28 -10.69 8.43 16.33
C ASP A 28 -9.46 7.51 16.31
N HIS A 29 -9.50 6.45 17.13
CA HIS A 29 -8.43 5.45 17.26
C HIS A 29 -8.10 4.77 15.91
N VAL A 30 -9.07 4.73 14.99
CA VAL A 30 -8.88 4.20 13.63
C VAL A 30 -7.88 5.01 12.84
N PHE A 31 -7.93 6.35 12.92
CA PHE A 31 -6.98 7.23 12.24
C PHE A 31 -5.57 7.15 12.81
N MET A 32 -5.41 6.85 14.10
CA MET A 32 -4.10 6.60 14.71
C MET A 32 -3.44 5.31 14.20
N THR A 33 -4.24 4.35 13.78
CA THR A 33 -3.75 3.07 13.27
C THR A 33 -3.10 3.20 11.88
N ILE A 34 -3.58 4.12 11.03
CA ILE A 34 -3.06 4.34 9.69
C ILE A 34 -1.56 4.71 9.68
N PRO A 35 -1.09 5.74 10.40
CA PRO A 35 0.34 6.07 10.41
C PRO A 35 1.20 4.97 11.03
N LEU A 36 0.70 4.21 12.01
CA LEU A 36 1.41 3.06 12.56
C LEU A 36 1.58 1.95 11.51
N PHE A 37 0.55 1.64 10.73
CA PHE A 37 0.63 0.67 9.64
C PHE A 37 1.61 1.10 8.55
N VAL A 38 1.60 2.38 8.17
CA VAL A 38 2.55 2.93 7.19
C VAL A 38 3.98 2.82 7.72
N LEU A 39 4.20 3.16 8.99
CA LEU A 39 5.51 3.04 9.64
C LEU A 39 5.98 1.58 9.68
N MET A 40 5.12 0.64 10.06
CA MET A 40 5.40 -0.79 10.05
C MET A 40 5.78 -1.26 8.63
N GLY A 41 5.04 -0.85 7.61
CA GLY A 41 5.33 -1.16 6.21
C GLY A 41 6.68 -0.63 5.74
N ASP A 42 7.07 0.59 6.14
CA ASP A 42 8.37 1.17 5.82
C ASP A 42 9.52 0.41 6.51
N PHE A 43 9.37 0.06 7.78
CA PHE A 43 10.35 -0.76 8.49
C PHE A 43 10.51 -2.15 7.84
N LEU A 44 9.41 -2.82 7.51
CA LEU A 44 9.45 -4.12 6.84
C LEU A 44 10.11 -4.03 5.46
N SER A 45 9.84 -2.97 4.71
CA SER A 45 10.45 -2.72 3.40
C SER A 45 11.98 -2.52 3.49
N ARG A 46 12.43 -1.85 4.55
CA ARG A 46 13.86 -1.58 4.79
C ARG A 46 14.61 -2.75 5.42
N SER A 47 13.92 -3.63 6.14
CA SER A 47 14.54 -4.79 6.83
C SER A 47 15.06 -5.87 5.90
N GLY A 48 14.74 -5.82 4.60
CA GLY A 48 15.08 -6.87 3.63
C GLY A 48 14.09 -8.04 3.58
N ALA A 49 13.06 -8.04 4.42
CA ALA A 49 12.06 -9.12 4.49
C ALA A 49 11.37 -9.37 3.14
N ALA A 50 11.15 -8.32 2.34
CA ALA A 50 10.60 -8.47 0.99
C ALA A 50 11.52 -9.27 0.05
N ALA A 51 12.84 -9.06 0.15
CA ALA A 51 13.82 -9.79 -0.64
C ALA A 51 13.91 -11.24 -0.21
N ASP A 52 13.91 -11.51 1.09
CA ASP A 52 13.95 -12.86 1.64
C ASP A 52 12.70 -13.65 1.26
N LEU A 53 11.52 -13.03 1.36
CA LEU A 53 10.27 -13.62 0.93
C LEU A 53 10.28 -13.96 -0.57
N TYR A 54 10.71 -13.02 -1.41
CA TYR A 54 10.84 -13.23 -2.85
C TYR A 54 11.80 -14.39 -3.18
N ASN A 55 12.97 -14.40 -2.55
CA ASN A 55 13.97 -15.46 -2.75
C ASN A 55 13.48 -16.82 -2.28
N LEU A 56 12.75 -16.88 -1.17
CA LEU A 56 12.16 -18.11 -0.65
C LEU A 56 11.17 -18.71 -1.67
N ILE A 57 10.24 -17.90 -2.16
CA ILE A 57 9.25 -18.32 -3.15
C ILE A 57 9.91 -18.72 -4.47
N ASN A 58 10.88 -17.91 -4.95
CA ASN A 58 11.61 -18.19 -6.19
C ASN A 58 12.42 -19.51 -6.11
N LYS A 59 12.98 -19.83 -4.94
CA LYS A 59 13.66 -21.11 -4.69
C LYS A 59 12.67 -22.28 -4.68
N GLY A 60 11.51 -22.11 -4.09
CA GLY A 60 10.46 -23.15 -4.07
C GLY A 60 9.88 -23.46 -5.45
N LEU A 61 9.88 -22.49 -6.35
CA LEU A 61 9.37 -22.62 -7.72
C LEU A 61 10.43 -23.07 -8.73
N ARG A 62 11.54 -23.67 -8.31
CA ARG A 62 12.56 -24.20 -9.21
C ARG A 62 11.96 -25.27 -10.12
N GLY A 63 12.05 -25.04 -11.44
CA GLY A 63 11.50 -25.94 -12.46
C GLY A 63 10.17 -25.52 -13.06
N VAL A 64 9.51 -24.48 -12.53
CA VAL A 64 8.27 -23.94 -13.12
C VAL A 64 8.62 -22.88 -14.16
N PRO A 65 8.15 -23.01 -15.43
CA PRO A 65 8.31 -21.95 -16.42
C PRO A 65 7.54 -20.70 -15.96
N GLY A 66 8.15 -19.51 -16.10
CA GLY A 66 7.54 -18.26 -15.60
C GLY A 66 7.67 -18.02 -14.10
N ARG A 67 8.51 -18.79 -13.39
CA ARG A 67 8.68 -18.76 -11.93
C ARG A 67 8.87 -17.35 -11.35
N LEU A 68 9.60 -16.46 -12.04
CA LEU A 68 9.84 -15.10 -11.57
C LEU A 68 8.55 -14.26 -11.54
N GLY A 69 7.67 -14.44 -12.55
CA GLY A 69 6.36 -13.79 -12.55
C GLY A 69 5.47 -14.29 -11.40
N VAL A 70 5.40 -15.61 -11.21
CA VAL A 70 4.63 -16.20 -10.10
C VAL A 70 5.20 -15.79 -8.75
N ALA A 71 6.52 -15.82 -8.58
CA ALA A 71 7.18 -15.37 -7.35
C ALA A 71 6.94 -13.89 -7.06
N THR A 72 6.92 -13.06 -8.11
CA THR A 72 6.60 -11.63 -7.98
C THR A 72 5.17 -11.42 -7.53
N VAL A 73 4.20 -12.07 -8.17
CA VAL A 73 2.78 -11.90 -7.84
C VAL A 73 2.49 -12.41 -6.41
N THR A 74 2.90 -13.64 -6.10
CA THR A 74 2.63 -14.23 -4.78
C THR A 74 3.38 -13.52 -3.65
N GLY A 75 4.66 -13.23 -3.85
CA GLY A 75 5.48 -12.55 -2.85
C GLY A 75 5.01 -11.12 -2.60
N ASN A 76 4.72 -10.38 -3.66
CA ASN A 76 4.24 -9.01 -3.54
C ASN A 76 2.85 -8.92 -2.91
N THR A 77 1.93 -9.82 -3.27
CA THR A 77 0.59 -9.90 -2.66
C THR A 77 0.68 -10.23 -1.17
N ALA A 78 1.49 -11.22 -0.80
CA ALA A 78 1.71 -11.56 0.61
C ALA A 78 2.35 -10.40 1.39
N PHE A 79 3.35 -9.74 0.83
CA PHE A 79 3.99 -8.59 1.44
C PHE A 79 3.05 -7.40 1.56
N ALA A 80 2.25 -7.12 0.52
CA ALA A 80 1.25 -6.05 0.53
C ALA A 80 0.14 -6.31 1.55
N ALA A 81 -0.29 -7.56 1.72
CA ALA A 81 -1.26 -7.94 2.75
C ALA A 81 -0.74 -7.68 4.17
N VAL A 82 0.55 -7.97 4.44
CA VAL A 82 1.17 -7.71 5.74
C VAL A 82 1.40 -6.22 5.99
N THR A 83 1.87 -5.49 4.97
CA THR A 83 2.15 -4.04 5.09
C THR A 83 0.90 -3.18 5.02
N GLY A 84 -0.21 -3.71 4.51
CA GLY A 84 -1.47 -2.98 4.31
C GLY A 84 -1.40 -1.81 3.32
N THR A 85 -0.28 -1.64 2.60
CA THR A 85 -0.08 -0.52 1.67
C THR A 85 0.44 -1.01 0.31
N SER A 86 -0.26 -0.63 -0.78
CA SER A 86 0.17 -0.95 -2.14
C SER A 86 1.43 -0.20 -2.56
N ILE A 87 1.59 1.04 -2.11
CA ILE A 87 2.72 1.91 -2.52
C ILE A 87 4.05 1.36 -1.99
N ALA A 88 4.13 1.02 -0.70
CA ALA A 88 5.34 0.46 -0.10
C ALA A 88 5.72 -0.88 -0.72
N SER A 89 4.72 -1.74 -0.94
CA SER A 89 4.88 -3.04 -1.56
C SER A 89 5.35 -2.94 -3.01
N ALA A 90 4.70 -2.11 -3.83
CA ALA A 90 5.13 -1.88 -5.21
C ALA A 90 6.56 -1.32 -5.29
N ALA A 91 6.92 -0.37 -4.43
CA ALA A 91 8.27 0.20 -4.39
C ALA A 91 9.34 -0.84 -4.00
N ALA A 92 9.06 -1.68 -2.99
CA ALA A 92 9.96 -2.74 -2.57
C ALA A 92 10.17 -3.78 -3.68
N PHE A 93 9.08 -4.30 -4.26
CA PHE A 93 9.16 -5.33 -5.30
C PHE A 93 9.69 -4.81 -6.64
N THR A 94 9.51 -3.54 -6.95
CA THR A 94 10.16 -2.93 -8.11
C THR A 94 11.69 -2.97 -7.96
N ARG A 95 12.22 -2.75 -6.78
CA ARG A 95 13.67 -2.82 -6.54
C ARG A 95 14.23 -4.24 -6.57
N ILE A 96 13.43 -5.24 -6.20
CA ILE A 96 13.85 -6.63 -6.03
C ILE A 96 13.55 -7.46 -7.28
N ALA A 97 12.29 -7.48 -7.73
CA ALA A 97 11.83 -8.34 -8.80
C ALA A 97 12.16 -7.80 -10.19
N TRP A 98 12.08 -6.48 -10.39
CA TRP A 98 12.33 -5.86 -11.68
C TRP A 98 13.70 -6.20 -12.29
N PRO A 99 14.86 -6.03 -11.59
CA PRO A 99 16.16 -6.34 -12.14
C PRO A 99 16.30 -7.83 -12.46
N GLU A 100 15.73 -8.72 -11.67
CA GLU A 100 15.77 -10.16 -11.90
C GLU A 100 14.93 -10.56 -13.13
N MET A 101 13.73 -10.03 -13.26
CA MET A 101 12.86 -10.27 -14.43
C MET A 101 13.48 -9.72 -15.71
N LYS A 102 14.09 -8.53 -15.64
CA LYS A 102 14.80 -7.93 -16.76
C LYS A 102 15.99 -8.77 -17.22
N LYS A 103 16.82 -9.27 -16.29
CA LYS A 103 17.93 -10.19 -16.61
C LYS A 103 17.45 -11.49 -17.24
N ALA A 104 16.29 -11.98 -16.84
CA ALA A 104 15.68 -13.19 -17.38
C ALA A 104 14.95 -12.98 -18.72
N GLY A 105 14.98 -11.77 -19.30
CA GLY A 105 14.40 -11.48 -20.61
C GLY A 105 12.88 -11.28 -20.63
N TYR A 106 12.27 -11.03 -19.47
CA TYR A 106 10.83 -10.73 -19.42
C TYR A 106 10.48 -9.40 -20.07
N ASN A 107 9.32 -9.33 -20.71
CA ASN A 107 8.81 -8.09 -21.27
C ASN A 107 8.60 -7.04 -20.16
N HIS A 108 9.01 -5.79 -20.44
CA HIS A 108 8.92 -4.68 -19.48
C HIS A 108 7.49 -4.44 -18.98
N SER A 109 6.52 -4.44 -19.90
CA SER A 109 5.11 -4.22 -19.58
C SER A 109 4.55 -5.32 -18.68
N PHE A 110 4.93 -6.59 -18.93
CA PHE A 110 4.53 -7.72 -18.10
C PHE A 110 5.11 -7.63 -16.69
N ALA A 111 6.40 -7.32 -16.58
CA ALA A 111 7.07 -7.24 -15.28
C ALA A 111 6.50 -6.12 -14.42
N LEU A 112 6.34 -4.91 -14.97
CA LEU A 112 5.76 -3.77 -14.25
C LEU A 112 4.28 -3.98 -13.95
N GLY A 113 3.52 -4.54 -14.90
CA GLY A 113 2.11 -4.88 -14.71
C GLY A 113 1.88 -5.92 -13.61
N SER A 114 2.75 -6.94 -13.51
CA SER A 114 2.66 -7.95 -12.46
C SER A 114 2.97 -7.38 -11.07
N ILE A 115 3.93 -6.46 -10.96
CA ILE A 115 4.27 -5.79 -9.70
C ILE A 115 3.12 -4.88 -9.24
N SER A 116 2.63 -3.99 -10.12
CA SER A 116 1.56 -3.06 -9.77
C SER A 116 0.23 -3.76 -9.50
N GLY A 117 -0.14 -4.73 -10.32
CA GLY A 117 -1.37 -5.50 -10.13
C GLY A 117 -1.38 -6.31 -8.83
N SER A 118 -0.26 -6.97 -8.51
CA SER A 118 -0.15 -7.76 -7.27
C SER A 118 -0.12 -6.88 -6.00
N ALA A 119 0.42 -5.68 -6.09
CA ALA A 119 0.38 -4.73 -4.98
C ALA A 119 -1.05 -4.30 -4.64
N CYS A 120 -1.90 -4.12 -5.66
CA CYS A 120 -3.33 -3.81 -5.45
C CYS A 120 -4.09 -4.99 -4.83
N LEU A 121 -3.78 -6.24 -5.20
CA LEU A 121 -4.41 -7.43 -4.62
C LEU A 121 -4.18 -7.53 -3.10
N GLY A 122 -3.00 -7.15 -2.62
CA GLY A 122 -2.68 -7.17 -1.20
C GLY A 122 -3.54 -6.24 -0.35
N MET A 123 -4.09 -5.18 -0.92
CA MET A 123 -4.99 -4.26 -0.20
C MET A 123 -6.38 -4.86 0.05
N LEU A 124 -6.76 -5.90 -0.70
CA LEU A 124 -8.05 -6.59 -0.53
C LEU A 124 -8.00 -7.65 0.57
N ILE A 125 -6.81 -7.99 1.06
CA ILE A 125 -6.61 -9.04 2.07
C ILE A 125 -6.48 -8.36 3.45
N PRO A 126 -7.33 -8.70 4.45
CA PRO A 126 -7.14 -8.20 5.81
C PRO A 126 -5.82 -8.71 6.43
N PRO A 127 -5.11 -7.91 7.24
CA PRO A 127 -5.39 -6.53 7.67
C PRO A 127 -4.94 -5.47 6.65
N SER A 128 -5.88 -4.76 6.05
CA SER A 128 -5.56 -3.68 5.13
C SER A 128 -6.12 -2.36 5.65
N VAL A 129 -5.43 -1.27 5.36
CA VAL A 129 -5.85 0.09 5.73
C VAL A 129 -7.25 0.39 5.18
N LEU A 130 -7.61 -0.13 4.01
CA LEU A 130 -8.92 0.06 3.38
C LEU A 130 -10.09 -0.64 4.11
N LEU A 131 -9.81 -1.68 4.90
CA LEU A 131 -10.85 -2.42 5.63
C LEU A 131 -11.00 -1.96 7.08
N ILE A 132 -10.09 -1.07 7.55
CA ILE A 132 -10.12 -0.49 8.89
C ILE A 132 -10.90 0.83 8.89
N VAL A 133 -11.01 1.49 7.74
CA VAL A 133 -11.78 2.71 7.51
C VAL A 133 -13.19 2.38 7.03
#